data_4b45227ea7c8515d6e8807e0e053830b
#
_entry.id   4b45227ea7c8515d6e8807e0e053830b
#
_cell.length_a   1.000
_cell.length_b   1.000
_cell.length_c   1.000
_cell.angle_alpha   90.00
_cell.angle_beta   90.00
_cell.angle_gamma   90.00
#
_symmetry.space_group_name_H-M   'P 1'
#
loop_
_entity.id
_entity.type
_entity.pdbx_description
1 polymer ?
#
loop_
_entity_poly.entity_id
_entity_poly.type
_entity_poly.pdbx_seq_one_letter_code
_entity_poly.pdbx_strand_id
1 'polypeptide(L)'
;IEIPEDRSAFTRAVETMAVGAKRHFALVQLVMFGVFLVVVGVPPLLPDPPAEATILGDPTLFLKYLLWGVWFPLVFLSVILFGRIWCGVLCPMGAASELANTHGLQRPIPGWIKWEGTPALSFIVMTLYGQTLGVRDHPGAAAGLFGGTMLLAIVFGWLWGRNKRVWCRHLCPIGRVLGLYSRLGAVQFTPKVRLAGGDAYTERGICPTMIDLPRKCESRHCIEC
;
A
#
# COMPACT_ATOMS: atom_id res chain seq x y z
N ILE A 1 23.80 12.50 11.83
CA ILE A 1 22.97 12.83 13.01
C ILE A 1 22.81 11.52 13.76
N GLU A 2 23.52 11.38 14.87
CA GLU A 2 23.31 10.27 15.79
C GLU A 2 21.94 10.41 16.44
N ILE A 3 21.13 9.40 16.30
CA ILE A 3 19.82 9.35 16.96
C ILE A 3 20.10 8.92 18.41
N PRO A 4 19.65 9.70 19.42
CA PRO A 4 19.89 9.36 20.82
C PRO A 4 19.47 7.93 21.13
N GLU A 5 20.32 7.19 21.83
CA GLU A 5 20.03 5.81 22.27
C GLU A 5 18.94 5.72 23.34
N ASP A 6 18.48 6.83 23.88
CA ASP A 6 17.48 6.88 24.93
C ASP A 6 16.07 6.63 24.37
N ARG A 7 15.82 5.38 24.00
CA ARG A 7 14.52 4.92 23.52
C ARG A 7 13.67 4.44 24.70
N SER A 8 12.45 4.93 24.76
CA SER A 8 11.47 4.46 25.76
C SER A 8 11.28 2.94 25.68
N ALA A 9 10.94 2.30 26.81
CA ALA A 9 10.62 0.88 26.85
C ALA A 9 9.53 0.50 25.84
N PHE A 10 8.57 1.39 25.61
CA PHE A 10 7.52 1.25 24.61
C PHE A 10 8.09 1.12 23.18
N THR A 11 9.01 2.00 22.80
CA THR A 11 9.63 1.97 21.46
C THR A 11 10.39 0.66 21.22
N ARG A 12 11.11 0.17 22.23
CA ARG A 12 11.82 -1.11 22.16
C ARG A 12 10.85 -2.30 22.04
N ALA A 13 9.75 -2.28 22.79
CA ALA A 13 8.73 -3.32 22.70
C ALA A 13 8.09 -3.37 21.31
N VAL A 14 7.71 -2.22 20.74
CA VAL A 14 7.14 -2.12 19.39
C VAL A 14 8.15 -2.61 18.33
N GLU A 15 9.43 -2.25 18.45
CA GLU A 15 10.49 -2.73 17.56
C GLU A 15 10.62 -4.25 17.60
N THR A 16 10.67 -4.84 18.81
CA THR A 16 10.79 -6.28 18.99
C THR A 16 9.58 -7.03 18.42
N MET A 17 8.38 -6.52 18.65
CA MET A 17 7.15 -7.09 18.11
C MET A 17 7.13 -7.01 16.57
N ALA A 18 7.52 -5.89 15.99
CA ALA A 18 7.58 -5.70 14.55
C ALA A 18 8.58 -6.65 13.87
N VAL A 19 9.77 -6.80 14.45
CA VAL A 19 10.79 -7.74 13.96
C VAL A 19 10.30 -9.19 14.08
N GLY A 20 9.66 -9.55 15.20
CA GLY A 20 9.09 -10.89 15.38
C GLY A 20 7.95 -11.23 14.42
N ALA A 21 7.11 -10.23 14.09
CA ALA A 21 5.98 -10.39 13.19
C ALA A 21 6.39 -10.52 11.71
N LYS A 22 7.62 -10.16 11.34
CA LYS A 22 8.13 -10.14 9.97
C LYS A 22 7.92 -11.44 9.20
N ARG A 23 8.13 -12.59 9.86
CA ARG A 23 7.92 -13.92 9.25
C ARG A 23 6.50 -14.17 8.75
N HIS A 24 5.52 -13.43 9.29
CA HIS A 24 4.11 -13.56 8.92
C HIS A 24 3.66 -12.53 7.88
N PHE A 25 4.50 -11.59 7.48
CA PHE A 25 4.10 -10.51 6.56
C PHE A 25 3.62 -11.03 5.20
N ALA A 26 4.26 -12.05 4.66
CA ALA A 26 3.81 -12.66 3.40
C ALA A 26 2.40 -13.27 3.53
N LEU A 27 2.11 -13.92 4.66
CA LEU A 27 0.77 -14.46 4.94
C LEU A 27 -0.26 -13.33 5.09
N VAL A 28 0.09 -12.28 5.84
CA VAL A 28 -0.78 -11.11 6.01
C VAL A 28 -1.08 -10.46 4.67
N GLN A 29 -0.08 -10.26 3.82
CA GLN A 29 -0.24 -9.72 2.46
C GLN A 29 -1.17 -10.60 1.61
N LEU A 30 -1.01 -11.92 1.66
CA LEU A 30 -1.85 -12.85 0.92
C LEU A 30 -3.30 -12.79 1.38
N VAL A 31 -3.52 -12.77 2.70
CA VAL A 31 -4.87 -12.66 3.30
C VAL A 31 -5.51 -11.32 2.91
N MET A 32 -4.79 -10.21 3.04
CA MET A 32 -5.29 -8.89 2.67
C MET A 32 -5.61 -8.78 1.18
N PHE A 33 -4.79 -9.41 0.34
CA PHE A 33 -5.04 -9.51 -1.09
C PHE A 33 -6.32 -10.30 -1.38
N GLY A 34 -6.51 -11.47 -0.75
CA GLY A 34 -7.72 -12.28 -0.88
C GLY A 34 -8.97 -11.55 -0.41
N VAL A 35 -8.92 -10.91 0.76
CA VAL A 35 -10.02 -10.09 1.28
C VAL A 35 -10.38 -8.96 0.30
N PHE A 36 -9.38 -8.27 -0.24
CA PHE A 36 -9.63 -7.21 -1.23
C PHE A 36 -10.28 -7.73 -2.51
N LEU A 37 -9.85 -8.88 -3.01
CA LEU A 37 -10.47 -9.52 -4.18
C LEU A 37 -11.94 -9.88 -3.93
N VAL A 38 -12.26 -10.37 -2.73
CA VAL A 38 -13.65 -10.67 -2.35
C VAL A 38 -14.47 -9.38 -2.26
N VAL A 39 -13.96 -8.38 -1.54
CA VAL A 39 -14.69 -7.12 -1.30
C VAL A 39 -14.98 -6.35 -2.60
N VAL A 40 -14.07 -6.41 -3.57
CA VAL A 40 -14.20 -5.69 -4.83
C VAL A 40 -14.80 -6.55 -5.94
N GLY A 41 -14.49 -7.83 -5.97
CA GLY A 41 -14.85 -8.72 -7.07
C GLY A 41 -16.19 -9.42 -6.92
N VAL A 42 -16.67 -9.63 -5.70
CA VAL A 42 -17.95 -10.32 -5.47
C VAL A 42 -19.17 -9.44 -5.75
N PRO A 43 -19.23 -8.15 -5.33
CA PRO A 43 -20.43 -7.34 -5.52
C PRO A 43 -20.96 -7.25 -6.95
N PRO A 44 -20.12 -7.11 -8.00
CA PRO A 44 -20.64 -7.06 -9.39
C PRO A 44 -21.19 -8.38 -9.90
N LEU A 45 -20.95 -9.50 -9.22
CA LEU A 45 -21.48 -10.82 -9.57
C LEU A 45 -22.80 -11.13 -8.91
N LEU A 46 -23.21 -10.31 -7.94
CA LEU A 46 -24.46 -10.46 -7.22
C LEU A 46 -25.57 -9.61 -7.87
N PRO A 47 -26.84 -10.00 -7.73
CA PRO A 47 -27.97 -9.18 -8.18
C PRO A 47 -28.01 -7.84 -7.45
N ASP A 48 -28.62 -6.85 -8.07
CA ASP A 48 -28.83 -5.55 -7.43
C ASP A 48 -29.69 -5.69 -6.17
N PRO A 49 -29.32 -5.02 -5.08
CA PRO A 49 -30.05 -5.12 -3.83
C PRO A 49 -31.47 -4.52 -3.97
N PRO A 50 -32.51 -5.15 -3.40
CA PRO A 50 -33.84 -4.60 -3.38
C PRO A 50 -33.89 -3.28 -2.60
N ALA A 51 -34.85 -2.40 -2.93
CA ALA A 51 -34.94 -1.06 -2.35
C ALA A 51 -35.08 -1.03 -0.81
N GLU A 52 -35.58 -2.10 -0.22
CA GLU A 52 -35.78 -2.25 1.24
C GLU A 52 -34.64 -3.03 1.92
N ALA A 53 -33.58 -3.40 1.20
CA ALA A 53 -32.49 -4.17 1.74
C ALA A 53 -31.72 -3.41 2.82
N THR A 54 -31.40 -4.09 3.90
CA THR A 54 -30.54 -3.56 4.97
C THR A 54 -29.09 -3.92 4.73
N ILE A 55 -28.16 -3.12 5.27
CA ILE A 55 -26.71 -3.33 5.11
C ILE A 55 -26.27 -4.73 5.56
N LEU A 56 -26.89 -5.26 6.64
CA LEU A 56 -26.54 -6.59 7.16
C LEU A 56 -27.31 -7.73 6.48
N GLY A 57 -28.41 -7.41 5.80
CA GLY A 57 -29.26 -8.40 5.14
C GLY A 57 -28.87 -8.70 3.70
N ASP A 58 -28.10 -7.80 3.07
CA ASP A 58 -27.68 -7.95 1.67
C ASP A 58 -26.15 -7.93 1.54
N PRO A 59 -25.55 -8.97 0.94
CA PRO A 59 -24.09 -9.08 0.81
C PRO A 59 -23.48 -7.97 -0.04
N THR A 60 -24.18 -7.46 -1.06
CA THR A 60 -23.68 -6.39 -1.92
C THR A 60 -23.56 -5.08 -1.14
N LEU A 61 -24.60 -4.72 -0.36
CA LEU A 61 -24.59 -3.55 0.51
C LEU A 61 -23.55 -3.68 1.61
N PHE A 62 -23.42 -4.86 2.21
CA PHE A 62 -22.43 -5.13 3.25
C PHE A 62 -21.01 -4.96 2.73
N LEU A 63 -20.66 -5.55 1.58
CA LEU A 63 -19.32 -5.43 0.99
C LEU A 63 -19.02 -3.99 0.53
N LYS A 64 -20.01 -3.27 0.00
CA LYS A 64 -19.91 -1.86 -0.32
C LYS A 64 -19.62 -1.02 0.93
N TYR A 65 -20.34 -1.27 2.03
CA TYR A 65 -20.09 -0.62 3.31
C TYR A 65 -18.71 -0.97 3.86
N LEU A 66 -18.29 -2.22 3.76
CA LEU A 66 -16.97 -2.66 4.19
C LEU A 66 -15.85 -1.92 3.43
N LEU A 67 -16.01 -1.75 2.11
CA LEU A 67 -15.02 -1.04 1.27
C LEU A 67 -14.96 0.46 1.63
N TRP A 68 -16.09 1.15 1.60
CA TRP A 68 -16.11 2.60 1.72
C TRP A 68 -16.18 3.10 3.17
N GLY A 69 -16.89 2.40 4.04
CA GLY A 69 -17.11 2.80 5.43
C GLY A 69 -16.05 2.28 6.40
N VAL A 70 -15.39 1.16 6.08
CA VAL A 70 -14.41 0.54 6.98
C VAL A 70 -13.01 0.59 6.38
N TRP A 71 -12.82 0.05 5.18
CA TRP A 71 -11.49 -0.10 4.58
C TRP A 71 -10.78 1.24 4.39
N PHE A 72 -11.40 2.20 3.71
CA PHE A 72 -10.78 3.50 3.46
C PHE A 72 -10.49 4.29 4.73
N PRO A 73 -11.43 4.47 5.69
CA PRO A 73 -11.12 5.09 6.98
C PRO A 73 -9.99 4.38 7.73
N LEU A 74 -9.97 3.05 7.72
CA LEU A 74 -8.92 2.27 8.37
C LEU A 74 -7.53 2.51 7.74
N VAL A 75 -7.46 2.65 6.42
CA VAL A 75 -6.22 3.03 5.72
C VAL A 75 -5.67 4.34 6.28
N PHE A 76 -6.48 5.40 6.30
CA PHE A 76 -6.05 6.72 6.77
C PHE A 76 -5.70 6.71 8.26
N LEU A 77 -6.53 6.11 9.11
CA LEU A 77 -6.27 6.01 10.54
C LEU A 77 -5.00 5.22 10.84
N SER A 78 -4.78 4.10 10.15
CA SER A 78 -3.56 3.31 10.33
C SER A 78 -2.31 4.07 9.93
N VAL A 79 -2.38 4.91 8.88
CA VAL A 79 -1.24 5.73 8.45
C VAL A 79 -0.96 6.86 9.44
N ILE A 80 -1.99 7.47 10.02
CA ILE A 80 -1.85 8.50 11.06
C ILE A 80 -1.28 7.89 12.36
N LEU A 81 -1.63 6.65 12.69
CA LEU A 81 -1.16 6.00 13.92
C LEU A 81 0.23 5.37 13.73
N PHE A 82 0.45 4.63 12.66
CA PHE A 82 1.61 3.76 12.46
C PHE A 82 2.48 4.15 11.26
N GLY A 83 2.24 5.30 10.65
CA GLY A 83 2.99 5.73 9.48
C GLY A 83 2.72 4.83 8.25
N ARG A 84 3.76 4.56 7.46
CA ARG A 84 3.65 3.86 6.17
C ARG A 84 3.56 2.33 6.25
N ILE A 85 3.31 1.75 7.42
CA ILE A 85 3.17 0.29 7.59
C ILE A 85 2.07 -0.26 6.68
N TRP A 86 0.98 0.46 6.51
CA TRP A 86 -0.08 0.10 5.58
C TRP A 86 0.47 -0.21 4.18
N CYS A 87 1.27 0.69 3.63
CA CYS A 87 1.84 0.55 2.29
C CYS A 87 2.78 -0.66 2.16
N GLY A 88 3.46 -1.01 3.25
CA GLY A 88 4.42 -2.12 3.27
C GLY A 88 3.77 -3.49 3.42
N VAL A 89 2.84 -3.61 4.37
CA VAL A 89 2.36 -4.90 4.86
C VAL A 89 0.91 -5.18 4.47
N LEU A 90 0.03 -4.17 4.55
CA LEU A 90 -1.41 -4.37 4.41
C LEU A 90 -1.97 -4.05 3.02
N CYS A 91 -1.24 -3.28 2.22
CA CYS A 91 -1.74 -2.82 0.92
C CYS A 91 -1.74 -3.93 -0.13
N PRO A 92 -2.91 -4.35 -0.65
CA PRO A 92 -3.02 -5.41 -1.65
C PRO A 92 -2.35 -5.03 -2.99
N MET A 93 -2.42 -3.76 -3.40
CA MET A 93 -1.76 -3.26 -4.62
C MET A 93 -0.24 -3.35 -4.51
N GLY A 94 0.30 -3.05 -3.30
CA GLY A 94 1.72 -3.19 -3.01
C GLY A 94 2.18 -4.64 -3.10
N ALA A 95 1.40 -5.56 -2.50
CA ALA A 95 1.69 -7.00 -2.53
C ALA A 95 1.64 -7.56 -3.96
N ALA A 96 0.62 -7.18 -4.75
CA ALA A 96 0.48 -7.60 -6.14
C ALA A 96 1.67 -7.12 -7.01
N SER A 97 2.04 -5.84 -6.88
CA SER A 97 3.19 -5.28 -7.61
C SER A 97 4.52 -5.93 -7.21
N GLU A 98 4.67 -6.28 -5.94
CA GLU A 98 5.85 -7.00 -5.43
C GLU A 98 5.95 -8.41 -6.00
N LEU A 99 4.86 -9.18 -5.91
CA LEU A 99 4.82 -10.53 -6.46
C LEU A 99 5.10 -10.54 -7.97
N ALA A 100 4.52 -9.60 -8.71
CA ALA A 100 4.77 -9.44 -10.13
C ALA A 100 6.24 -9.10 -10.43
N ASN A 101 6.86 -8.25 -9.61
CA ASN A 101 8.25 -7.84 -9.79
C ASN A 101 9.24 -8.98 -9.54
N THR A 102 8.97 -9.85 -8.56
CA THR A 102 9.85 -11.00 -8.27
C THR A 102 10.00 -11.96 -9.45
N HIS A 103 8.96 -12.08 -10.29
CA HIS A 103 8.93 -12.96 -11.46
C HIS A 103 9.00 -12.20 -12.81
N GLY A 104 9.16 -10.88 -12.75
CA GLY A 104 9.07 -9.98 -13.90
C GLY A 104 10.38 -9.79 -14.66
N LEU A 105 10.29 -8.98 -15.73
CA LEU A 105 11.40 -8.66 -16.63
C LEU A 105 12.44 -7.71 -16.01
N GLN A 106 12.14 -7.07 -14.91
CA GLN A 106 13.01 -6.17 -14.14
C GLN A 106 13.74 -5.11 -14.99
N ARG A 107 13.10 -4.59 -16.04
CA ARG A 107 13.66 -3.58 -16.91
C ARG A 107 13.92 -2.26 -16.17
N PRO A 108 14.86 -1.42 -16.64
CA PRO A 108 15.05 -0.09 -16.07
C PRO A 108 13.78 0.75 -16.22
N ILE A 109 13.46 1.53 -15.19
CA ILE A 109 12.25 2.37 -15.16
C ILE A 109 12.45 3.51 -16.17
N PRO A 110 11.53 3.71 -17.15
CA PRO A 110 11.61 4.79 -18.11
C PRO A 110 11.50 6.17 -17.45
N GLY A 111 12.09 7.20 -18.10
CA GLY A 111 12.15 8.55 -17.55
C GLY A 111 10.76 9.19 -17.33
N TRP A 112 9.77 8.90 -18.18
CA TRP A 112 8.42 9.44 -18.04
C TRP A 112 7.68 8.93 -16.80
N ILE A 113 7.98 7.69 -16.34
CA ILE A 113 7.42 7.16 -15.08
C ILE A 113 8.07 7.86 -13.87
N LYS A 114 9.34 8.25 -13.97
CA LYS A 114 10.07 8.90 -12.89
C LYS A 114 9.71 10.38 -12.70
N TRP A 115 8.89 10.92 -13.58
CA TRP A 115 8.47 12.31 -13.45
C TRP A 115 7.70 12.51 -12.14
N GLU A 116 8.10 13.53 -11.39
CA GLU A 116 7.56 13.79 -10.04
C GLU A 116 6.05 14.10 -10.02
N GLY A 117 5.49 14.56 -11.13
CA GLY A 117 4.06 14.84 -11.29
C GLY A 117 3.21 13.58 -11.53
N THR A 118 3.81 12.44 -11.88
CA THR A 118 3.05 11.23 -12.24
C THR A 118 2.06 10.77 -11.16
N PRO A 119 2.39 10.73 -9.85
CA PRO A 119 1.41 10.34 -8.83
C PRO A 119 0.25 11.33 -8.70
N ALA A 120 0.51 12.63 -8.87
CA ALA A 120 -0.53 13.65 -8.82
C ALA A 120 -1.46 13.54 -10.03
N LEU A 121 -0.90 13.37 -11.22
CA LEU A 121 -1.69 13.13 -12.44
C LEU A 121 -2.53 11.86 -12.32
N SER A 122 -1.94 10.77 -11.83
CA SER A 122 -2.65 9.52 -11.57
C SER A 122 -3.81 9.71 -10.59
N PHE A 123 -3.62 10.52 -9.54
CA PHE A 123 -4.68 10.85 -8.58
C PHE A 123 -5.83 11.64 -9.23
N ILE A 124 -5.50 12.65 -10.03
CA ILE A 124 -6.52 13.46 -10.75
C ILE A 124 -7.30 12.57 -11.70
N VAL A 125 -6.62 11.80 -12.55
CA VAL A 125 -7.26 10.91 -13.53
C VAL A 125 -8.15 9.89 -12.81
N MET A 126 -7.66 9.26 -11.75
CA MET A 126 -8.44 8.26 -11.01
C MET A 126 -9.65 8.87 -10.32
N THR A 127 -9.53 10.09 -9.78
CA THR A 127 -10.64 10.80 -9.13
C THR A 127 -11.70 11.21 -10.15
N LEU A 128 -11.29 11.82 -11.27
CA LEU A 128 -12.21 12.20 -12.32
C LEU A 128 -12.96 10.98 -12.88
N TYR A 129 -12.22 9.92 -13.19
CA TYR A 129 -12.80 8.68 -13.71
C TYR A 129 -13.75 8.02 -12.69
N GLY A 130 -13.34 7.99 -11.42
CA GLY A 130 -14.17 7.47 -10.34
C GLY A 130 -15.47 8.24 -10.12
N GLN A 131 -15.43 9.56 -10.26
CA GLN A 131 -16.62 10.41 -10.15
C GLN A 131 -17.54 10.28 -11.36
N THR A 132 -17.00 10.25 -12.58
CA THR A 132 -17.79 10.13 -13.80
C THR A 132 -18.51 8.79 -13.93
N LEU A 133 -17.88 7.70 -13.47
CA LEU A 133 -18.46 6.36 -13.49
C LEU A 133 -19.35 6.04 -12.29
N GLY A 134 -19.46 6.94 -11.32
CA GLY A 134 -20.21 6.66 -10.10
C GLY A 134 -19.69 5.43 -9.34
N VAL A 135 -18.37 5.30 -9.21
CA VAL A 135 -17.69 4.14 -8.59
C VAL A 135 -18.21 3.84 -7.18
N ARG A 136 -18.70 4.87 -6.48
CA ARG A 136 -19.29 4.70 -5.15
C ARG A 136 -20.64 3.99 -5.20
N ASP A 137 -21.40 4.19 -6.26
CA ASP A 137 -22.79 3.72 -6.35
C ASP A 137 -22.92 2.42 -7.13
N HIS A 138 -22.08 2.23 -8.14
CA HIS A 138 -22.12 1.06 -9.01
C HIS A 138 -20.99 0.06 -8.68
N PRO A 139 -21.33 -1.16 -8.20
CA PRO A 139 -20.34 -2.18 -7.86
C PRO A 139 -19.43 -2.57 -9.04
N GLY A 140 -20.02 -2.65 -10.26
CA GLY A 140 -19.25 -2.94 -11.48
C GLY A 140 -18.21 -1.87 -11.80
N ALA A 141 -18.56 -0.58 -11.62
CA ALA A 141 -17.62 0.52 -11.80
C ALA A 141 -16.49 0.50 -10.76
N ALA A 142 -16.82 0.15 -9.51
CA ALA A 142 -15.82 -0.04 -8.45
C ALA A 142 -14.86 -1.18 -8.78
N ALA A 143 -15.37 -2.32 -9.20
CA ALA A 143 -14.55 -3.46 -9.61
C ALA A 143 -13.68 -3.13 -10.83
N GLY A 144 -14.20 -2.41 -11.81
CA GLY A 144 -13.46 -1.94 -12.98
C GLY A 144 -12.31 -0.99 -12.60
N LEU A 145 -12.56 -0.01 -11.75
CA LEU A 145 -11.54 0.94 -11.30
C LEU A 145 -10.45 0.26 -10.46
N PHE A 146 -10.84 -0.45 -9.40
CA PHE A 146 -9.88 -1.10 -8.50
C PHE A 146 -9.20 -2.30 -9.14
N GLY A 147 -9.92 -3.11 -9.92
CA GLY A 147 -9.35 -4.21 -10.69
C GLY A 147 -8.40 -3.71 -11.77
N GLY A 148 -8.77 -2.65 -12.49
CA GLY A 148 -7.92 -2.00 -13.49
C GLY A 148 -6.64 -1.42 -12.88
N THR A 149 -6.73 -0.74 -11.75
CA THR A 149 -5.54 -0.22 -11.05
C THR A 149 -4.66 -1.34 -10.51
N MET A 150 -5.25 -2.44 -10.05
CA MET A 150 -4.49 -3.63 -9.64
C MET A 150 -3.78 -4.27 -10.83
N LEU A 151 -4.45 -4.44 -11.96
CA LEU A 151 -3.85 -4.94 -13.18
C LEU A 151 -2.68 -4.07 -13.64
N LEU A 152 -2.85 -2.74 -13.62
CA LEU A 152 -1.76 -1.81 -13.91
C LEU A 152 -0.59 -1.98 -12.92
N ALA A 153 -0.87 -2.12 -11.63
CA ALA A 153 0.19 -2.34 -10.61
C ALA A 153 0.97 -3.63 -10.87
N ILE A 154 0.28 -4.69 -11.31
CA ILE A 154 0.89 -5.96 -11.72
C ILE A 154 1.74 -5.77 -12.98
N VAL A 155 1.18 -5.17 -14.03
CA VAL A 155 1.87 -4.96 -15.32
C VAL A 155 3.11 -4.08 -15.14
N PHE A 156 2.99 -2.94 -14.47
CA PHE A 156 4.13 -2.07 -14.19
C PHE A 156 5.17 -2.73 -13.29
N GLY A 157 4.75 -3.49 -12.29
CA GLY A 157 5.64 -4.28 -11.45
C GLY A 157 6.38 -5.36 -12.22
N TRP A 158 5.70 -6.05 -13.16
CA TRP A 158 6.28 -7.10 -13.98
C TRP A 158 7.25 -6.58 -15.05
N LEU A 159 6.92 -5.47 -15.69
CA LEU A 159 7.75 -4.89 -16.75
C LEU A 159 8.99 -4.18 -16.22
N TRP A 160 8.83 -3.36 -15.17
CA TRP A 160 9.86 -2.44 -14.69
C TRP A 160 10.11 -2.58 -13.19
N GLY A 161 11.24 -2.08 -12.77
CA GLY A 161 11.58 -1.97 -11.36
C GLY A 161 12.49 -3.06 -10.87
N ARG A 162 13.78 -2.92 -11.18
CA ARG A 162 14.81 -3.78 -10.63
C ARG A 162 14.77 -3.73 -9.10
N ASN A 163 14.15 -4.75 -8.48
CA ASN A 163 14.01 -4.87 -7.03
C ASN A 163 13.30 -3.69 -6.33
N LYS A 164 12.34 -3.01 -7.00
CA LYS A 164 11.62 -1.85 -6.44
C LYS A 164 10.13 -1.95 -6.74
N ARG A 165 9.29 -1.51 -5.81
CA ARG A 165 7.83 -1.38 -6.04
C ARG A 165 7.55 -0.13 -6.88
N VAL A 166 7.67 -0.26 -8.21
CA VAL A 166 7.50 0.85 -9.16
C VAL A 166 6.15 1.53 -9.02
N TRP A 167 5.08 0.75 -8.88
CA TRP A 167 3.73 1.27 -8.67
C TRP A 167 3.66 2.19 -7.46
N CYS A 168 4.07 1.69 -6.28
CA CYS A 168 3.98 2.44 -5.03
C CYS A 168 4.84 3.70 -5.02
N ARG A 169 5.96 3.66 -5.73
CA ARG A 169 6.91 4.76 -5.76
C ARG A 169 6.52 5.88 -6.74
N HIS A 170 6.08 5.51 -7.95
CA HIS A 170 5.96 6.46 -9.05
C HIS A 170 4.53 6.68 -9.54
N LEU A 171 3.64 5.72 -9.36
CA LEU A 171 2.32 5.72 -10.00
C LEU A 171 1.16 5.76 -9.01
N CYS A 172 1.35 5.28 -7.77
CA CYS A 172 0.26 5.18 -6.80
C CYS A 172 -0.37 6.54 -6.53
N PRO A 173 -1.66 6.74 -6.85
CA PRO A 173 -2.34 8.02 -6.70
C PRO A 173 -2.41 8.49 -5.25
N ILE A 174 -2.57 7.55 -4.32
CA ILE A 174 -2.70 7.83 -2.89
C ILE A 174 -1.31 7.86 -2.20
N GLY A 175 -0.26 7.36 -2.85
CA GLY A 175 1.06 7.18 -2.23
C GLY A 175 1.68 8.47 -1.68
N ARG A 176 1.55 9.60 -2.39
CA ARG A 176 2.01 10.91 -1.91
C ARG A 176 1.14 11.46 -0.79
N VAL A 177 -0.17 11.28 -0.89
CA VAL A 177 -1.13 11.71 0.14
C VAL A 177 -0.86 10.97 1.44
N LEU A 178 -0.78 9.63 1.39
CA LEU A 178 -0.42 8.82 2.55
C LEU A 178 1.00 9.14 3.07
N GLY A 179 1.93 9.49 2.18
CA GLY A 179 3.27 9.96 2.56
C GLY A 179 3.26 11.25 3.36
N LEU A 180 2.37 12.18 3.03
CA LEU A 180 2.17 13.41 3.80
C LEU A 180 1.55 13.12 5.18
N TYR A 181 0.47 12.34 5.21
CA TYR A 181 -0.18 11.95 6.46
C TYR A 181 0.74 11.12 7.37
N SER A 182 1.62 10.30 6.82
CA SER A 182 2.56 9.51 7.61
C SER A 182 3.57 10.34 8.41
N ARG A 183 3.79 11.61 8.00
CA ARG A 183 4.63 12.55 8.78
C ARG A 183 3.99 12.96 10.09
N LEU A 184 2.66 12.85 10.20
CA LEU A 184 1.89 13.08 11.42
C LEU A 184 1.80 11.82 12.29
N GLY A 185 2.38 10.71 11.85
CA GLY A 185 2.27 9.41 12.50
C GLY A 185 2.80 9.44 13.94
N ALA A 186 1.99 8.92 14.87
CA ALA A 186 2.35 8.81 16.27
C ALA A 186 3.54 7.87 16.49
N VAL A 187 3.65 6.83 15.67
CA VAL A 187 4.76 5.89 15.65
C VAL A 187 5.45 5.96 14.28
N GLN A 188 6.69 6.39 14.27
CA GLN A 188 7.50 6.46 13.06
C GLN A 188 8.69 5.52 13.15
N PHE A 189 8.85 4.66 12.16
CA PHE A 189 10.05 3.84 12.02
C PHE A 189 11.09 4.64 11.22
N THR A 190 12.20 4.94 11.84
CA THR A 190 13.31 5.66 11.23
C THR A 190 14.57 4.81 11.24
N PRO A 191 15.45 4.93 10.24
CA PRO A 191 16.74 4.26 10.26
C PRO A 191 17.58 4.75 11.45
N LYS A 192 18.31 3.83 12.09
CA LYS A 192 19.13 4.16 13.26
C LYS A 192 20.34 5.03 12.92
N VAL A 193 20.88 4.87 11.74
CA VAL A 193 22.05 5.66 11.26
C VAL A 193 21.82 6.03 9.79
N ARG A 194 22.00 7.30 9.48
CA ARG A 194 22.11 7.78 8.11
C ARG A 194 23.60 7.90 7.80
N LEU A 195 24.11 6.99 7.01
CA LEU A 195 25.49 7.10 6.51
C LEU A 195 25.53 8.01 5.27
N ALA A 196 26.50 8.91 5.23
CA ALA A 196 26.82 9.68 4.04
C ALA A 196 27.26 8.69 2.95
N GLY A 197 26.48 8.58 1.87
CA GLY A 197 26.75 7.63 0.78
C GLY A 197 25.61 6.67 0.45
N GLY A 198 24.45 6.83 1.04
CA GLY A 198 23.22 6.09 0.66
C GLY A 198 22.91 4.84 1.48
N ASP A 199 23.78 4.43 2.37
CA ASP A 199 23.58 3.28 3.26
C ASP A 199 22.80 3.69 4.53
N ALA A 200 21.53 4.06 4.36
CA ALA A 200 20.74 4.66 5.43
C ALA A 200 20.25 3.67 6.50
N TYR A 201 20.46 2.36 6.31
CA TYR A 201 19.87 1.33 7.17
C TYR A 201 20.94 0.38 7.68
N THR A 202 21.07 0.28 8.99
CA THR A 202 21.89 -0.76 9.65
C THR A 202 21.13 -2.08 9.67
N GLU A 203 21.82 -3.18 9.94
CA GLU A 203 21.23 -4.52 10.11
C GLU A 203 20.08 -4.56 11.15
N ARG A 204 20.08 -3.62 12.09
CA ARG A 204 19.07 -3.47 13.15
C ARG A 204 18.04 -2.36 12.86
N GLY A 205 18.12 -1.71 11.71
CA GLY A 205 17.16 -0.70 11.30
C GLY A 205 15.85 -1.32 10.80
N ILE A 206 14.72 -0.68 11.11
CA ILE A 206 13.41 -1.05 10.59
C ILE A 206 13.02 -0.03 9.53
N CYS A 207 12.63 -0.54 8.36
CA CYS A 207 12.09 0.27 7.29
C CYS A 207 10.79 0.95 7.74
N PRO A 208 10.56 2.24 7.44
CA PRO A 208 9.32 2.96 7.77
C PRO A 208 8.05 2.28 7.25
N THR A 209 8.14 1.52 6.18
CA THR A 209 7.03 0.76 5.61
C THR A 209 6.98 -0.69 6.11
N MET A 210 7.91 -1.08 6.99
CA MET A 210 8.12 -2.45 7.46
C MET A 210 8.33 -3.48 6.33
N ILE A 211 8.67 -3.01 5.14
CA ILE A 211 9.15 -3.87 4.06
C ILE A 211 10.52 -4.39 4.49
N ASP A 212 10.73 -5.67 4.30
CA ASP A 212 11.97 -6.32 4.73
C ASP A 212 13.22 -5.64 4.19
N LEU A 213 14.06 -5.20 5.11
CA LEU A 213 15.37 -4.67 4.82
C LEU A 213 16.40 -5.28 5.75
N PRO A 214 16.79 -6.53 5.56
CA PRO A 214 17.97 -7.02 6.25
C PRO A 214 19.24 -6.32 5.77
N ARG A 215 19.24 -5.79 4.55
CA ARG A 215 20.45 -5.20 3.92
C ARG A 215 20.06 -4.09 2.95
N LYS A 216 20.15 -2.83 3.41
CA LYS A 216 20.25 -1.63 2.59
C LYS A 216 19.16 -1.40 1.51
N CYS A 217 19.47 -0.48 0.62
CA CYS A 217 18.70 -0.15 -0.59
C CYS A 217 18.64 -1.28 -1.64
N GLU A 218 19.23 -2.41 -1.38
CA GLU A 218 19.16 -3.60 -2.22
C GLU A 218 17.89 -4.43 -2.00
N SER A 219 17.06 -4.07 -1.02
CA SER A 219 15.81 -4.77 -0.81
C SER A 219 14.92 -4.63 -2.04
N ARG A 220 14.30 -5.73 -2.42
CA ARG A 220 13.44 -5.83 -3.61
C ARG A 220 12.21 -4.95 -3.56
N HIS A 221 11.92 -4.35 -2.41
CA HIS A 221 10.64 -3.74 -2.11
C HIS A 221 10.73 -2.29 -1.68
N CYS A 222 11.88 -1.66 -1.86
CA CYS A 222 12.10 -0.26 -1.51
C CYS A 222 11.18 0.67 -2.29
N ILE A 223 10.47 1.55 -1.57
CA ILE A 223 9.65 2.63 -2.14
C ILE A 223 10.29 4.01 -1.96
N GLU A 224 11.52 4.07 -1.41
CA GLU A 224 12.24 5.31 -1.10
C GLU A 224 11.35 6.31 -0.35
N CYS A 225 11.19 6.08 0.93
CA CYS A 225 10.37 6.93 1.81
C CYS A 225 10.98 8.30 2.02
#